data_f38ffa9a3ffe197ae752b180d1e0a2b5
#
_entry.id   f38ffa9a3ffe197ae752b180d1e0a2b5
#
_cell.length_a   1.000
_cell.length_b   1.000
_cell.length_c   1.000
_cell.angle_alpha   90.00
_cell.angle_beta   90.00
_cell.angle_gamma   90.00
#
_symmetry.space_group_name_H-M   'P 1'
#
loop_
_entity.id
_entity.type
_entity.pdbx_description
1 polymer ?
#
loop_
_entity_poly.entity_id
_entity_poly.type
_entity_poly.pdbx_seq_one_letter_code
_entity_poly.pdbx_strand_id
1 'polypeptide(L)'
;ATPLIVAAAFGLLTALTFSIWSIARAGDIPAGHLFRALVAPASGRPRPLYILVTVILAAALAALAISTASDAWFATWFVIGSAGAMLTFRLAAAAIAKGAARVKGVRRPALRLALAGLHRPGAPTASVVLSLGLGLSMLVTVATIEGNLSRQIADELPADAPAFFFVDIQPDQIEPFEGIVAAVPGVDRSEAVPMLRGRITAIDGTPAAQA
;
A
#
# COMPACT_ATOMS: atom_id res chain seq x y z
N ALA A 1 -20.25 -13.95 10.89
CA ALA A 1 -19.30 -15.09 10.87
C ALA A 1 -18.34 -15.04 9.67
N THR A 2 -18.80 -14.66 8.48
CA THR A 2 -17.99 -14.62 7.24
C THR A 2 -16.70 -13.78 7.35
N PRO A 3 -16.71 -12.53 7.86
CA PRO A 3 -15.47 -11.74 7.93
C PRO A 3 -14.43 -12.31 8.88
N LEU A 4 -14.85 -12.97 9.96
CA LEU A 4 -13.92 -13.63 10.90
C LEU A 4 -13.23 -14.85 10.27
N ILE A 5 -13.95 -15.63 9.49
CA ILE A 5 -13.41 -16.79 8.77
C ILE A 5 -12.38 -16.33 7.73
N VAL A 6 -12.70 -15.27 6.98
CA VAL A 6 -11.79 -14.69 6.00
C VAL A 6 -10.52 -14.16 6.68
N ALA A 7 -10.64 -13.41 7.78
CA ALA A 7 -9.51 -12.92 8.54
C ALA A 7 -8.62 -14.06 9.08
N ALA A 8 -9.24 -15.12 9.61
CA ALA A 8 -8.53 -16.31 10.08
C ALA A 8 -7.80 -17.03 8.93
N ALA A 9 -8.42 -17.15 7.76
CA ALA A 9 -7.81 -17.74 6.56
C ALA A 9 -6.59 -16.93 6.09
N PHE A 10 -6.69 -15.58 6.05
CA PHE A 10 -5.55 -14.71 5.75
C PHE A 10 -4.40 -14.90 6.75
N GLY A 11 -4.72 -14.87 8.05
CA GLY A 11 -3.72 -15.07 9.10
C GLY A 11 -3.02 -16.40 9.01
N LEU A 12 -3.78 -17.49 8.80
CA LEU A 12 -3.24 -18.85 8.70
C LEU A 12 -2.36 -19.01 7.45
N LEU A 13 -2.84 -18.57 6.27
CA LEU A 13 -2.07 -18.66 5.02
C LEU A 13 -0.78 -17.85 5.11
N THR A 14 -0.83 -16.65 5.67
CA THR A 14 0.35 -15.81 5.89
C THR A 14 1.33 -16.50 6.83
N ALA A 15 0.87 -16.99 7.99
CA ALA A 15 1.70 -17.69 8.95
C ALA A 15 2.36 -18.93 8.34
N LEU A 16 1.62 -19.74 7.59
CA LEU A 16 2.14 -20.93 6.90
C LEU A 16 3.18 -20.56 5.84
N THR A 17 2.95 -19.51 5.04
CA THR A 17 3.88 -19.08 4.00
C THR A 17 5.24 -18.69 4.59
N PHE A 18 5.25 -17.92 5.67
CA PHE A 18 6.48 -17.52 6.34
C PHE A 18 7.14 -18.67 7.13
N SER A 19 6.34 -19.51 7.77
CA SER A 19 6.81 -20.63 8.58
C SER A 19 7.52 -21.68 7.72
N ILE A 20 6.92 -22.08 6.60
CA ILE A 20 7.50 -23.08 5.69
C ILE A 20 8.83 -22.60 5.12
N TRP A 21 8.93 -21.33 4.76
CA TRP A 21 10.18 -20.75 4.28
C TRP A 21 11.29 -20.80 5.33
N SER A 22 10.94 -20.50 6.60
CA SER A 22 11.90 -20.54 7.72
C SER A 22 12.33 -21.96 8.05
N ILE A 23 11.39 -22.91 8.05
CA ILE A 23 11.65 -24.33 8.30
C ILE A 23 12.52 -24.92 7.17
N ALA A 24 12.24 -24.58 5.91
CA ALA A 24 13.04 -25.02 4.78
C ALA A 24 14.51 -24.62 4.92
N ARG A 25 14.78 -23.42 5.39
CA ARG A 25 16.16 -22.95 5.65
C ARG A 25 16.82 -23.64 6.82
N ALA A 26 16.07 -23.98 7.87
CA ALA A 26 16.60 -24.65 9.06
C ALA A 26 16.87 -26.13 8.80
N GLY A 27 16.00 -26.81 8.03
CA GLY A 27 16.10 -28.26 7.78
C GLY A 27 17.22 -28.68 6.85
N ASP A 28 17.76 -27.77 6.02
CA ASP A 28 18.84 -28.04 5.06
C ASP A 28 20.26 -27.85 5.68
N ILE A 29 20.37 -27.59 7.00
CA ILE A 29 21.65 -27.49 7.69
C ILE A 29 22.02 -28.87 8.25
N PRO A 30 22.96 -29.61 7.63
CA PRO A 30 23.44 -30.88 8.18
C PRO A 30 24.09 -30.65 9.54
N ALA A 31 23.82 -31.53 10.51
CA ALA A 31 24.36 -31.42 11.89
C ALA A 31 25.90 -31.31 11.92
N GLY A 32 26.62 -31.91 10.95
CA GLY A 32 28.06 -31.77 10.79
C GLY A 32 28.56 -30.38 10.42
N HIS A 33 27.68 -29.49 9.87
CA HIS A 33 28.03 -28.12 9.59
C HIS A 33 28.01 -27.20 10.82
N LEU A 34 27.30 -27.59 11.91
CA LEU A 34 27.30 -26.85 13.17
C LEU A 34 28.69 -26.72 13.78
N PHE A 35 29.55 -27.74 13.58
CA PHE A 35 30.93 -27.72 14.06
C PHE A 35 31.91 -27.03 13.09
N ARG A 36 31.50 -26.76 11.84
CA ARG A 36 32.31 -26.06 10.80
C ARG A 36 31.75 -24.68 10.41
N ALA A 37 30.65 -24.25 11.02
CA ALA A 37 29.92 -23.03 10.67
C ALA A 37 30.75 -21.73 10.83
N LEU A 38 31.88 -21.78 11.53
CA LEU A 38 32.82 -20.67 11.62
C LEU A 38 33.57 -20.37 10.32
N VAL A 39 33.57 -21.30 9.32
CA VAL A 39 34.42 -21.20 8.13
C VAL A 39 33.66 -21.17 6.81
N ALA A 40 32.45 -21.70 6.74
CA ALA A 40 31.66 -21.70 5.49
C ALA A 40 30.17 -21.40 5.75
N PRO A 41 29.64 -20.31 5.24
CA PRO A 41 28.20 -20.07 5.27
C PRO A 41 27.50 -21.16 4.44
N ALA A 42 26.51 -21.80 5.03
CA ALA A 42 25.67 -22.80 4.37
C ALA A 42 24.86 -22.13 3.24
N SER A 43 25.39 -22.16 2.03
CA SER A 43 24.72 -21.69 0.81
C SER A 43 23.96 -22.84 0.13
N GLY A 44 23.14 -23.56 0.91
CA GLY A 44 22.20 -24.53 0.37
C GLY A 44 21.03 -23.82 -0.31
N ARG A 45 20.76 -24.14 -1.58
CA ARG A 45 19.46 -23.78 -2.19
C ARG A 45 18.40 -24.63 -1.51
N PRO A 46 17.28 -24.04 -1.05
CA PRO A 46 16.20 -24.83 -0.46
C PRO A 46 15.67 -25.83 -1.50
N ARG A 47 15.28 -27.02 -1.03
CA ARG A 47 14.73 -28.07 -1.89
C ARG A 47 13.58 -27.52 -2.74
N PRO A 48 13.46 -27.90 -4.02
CA PRO A 48 12.46 -27.36 -4.93
C PRO A 48 11.03 -27.55 -4.41
N LEU A 49 10.79 -28.57 -3.59
CA LEU A 49 9.51 -28.83 -2.94
C LEU A 49 9.06 -27.65 -2.05
N TYR A 50 9.97 -27.10 -1.23
CA TYR A 50 9.63 -25.97 -0.36
C TYR A 50 9.36 -24.68 -1.15
N ILE A 51 10.08 -24.49 -2.26
CA ILE A 51 9.82 -23.36 -3.17
C ILE A 51 8.43 -23.53 -3.78
N LEU A 52 8.09 -24.72 -4.26
CA LEU A 52 6.77 -25.01 -4.84
C LEU A 52 5.64 -24.76 -3.83
N VAL A 53 5.77 -25.29 -2.60
CA VAL A 53 4.76 -25.11 -1.54
C VAL A 53 4.61 -23.62 -1.19
N THR A 54 5.71 -22.88 -1.08
CA THR A 54 5.65 -21.43 -0.79
C THR A 54 4.96 -20.67 -1.92
N VAL A 55 5.22 -21.03 -3.18
CA VAL A 55 4.55 -20.41 -4.35
C VAL A 55 3.06 -20.73 -4.37
N ILE A 56 2.66 -21.98 -4.07
CA ILE A 56 1.25 -22.37 -3.99
C ILE A 56 0.53 -21.59 -2.87
N LEU A 57 1.14 -21.47 -1.71
CA LEU A 57 0.55 -20.71 -0.59
C LEU A 57 0.45 -19.21 -0.92
N ALA A 58 1.46 -18.63 -1.54
CA ALA A 58 1.42 -17.24 -1.99
C ALA A 58 0.35 -17.02 -3.06
N ALA A 59 0.17 -17.96 -3.99
CA ALA A 59 -0.88 -17.92 -4.99
C ALA A 59 -2.28 -18.06 -4.36
N ALA A 60 -2.44 -18.93 -3.36
CA ALA A 60 -3.68 -19.08 -2.61
C ALA A 60 -4.02 -17.79 -1.84
N LEU A 61 -3.03 -17.16 -1.23
CA LEU A 61 -3.20 -15.87 -0.55
C LEU A 61 -3.62 -14.76 -1.51
N ALA A 62 -3.00 -14.70 -2.68
CA ALA A 62 -3.36 -13.75 -3.75
C ALA A 62 -4.79 -14.00 -4.26
N ALA A 63 -5.15 -15.26 -4.50
CA ALA A 63 -6.49 -15.64 -4.93
C ALA A 63 -7.55 -15.28 -3.89
N LEU A 64 -7.27 -15.51 -2.60
CA LEU A 64 -8.14 -15.12 -1.50
C LEU A 64 -8.29 -13.59 -1.46
N ALA A 65 -7.21 -12.84 -1.62
CA ALA A 65 -7.25 -11.38 -1.65
C ALA A 65 -8.12 -10.85 -2.79
N ILE A 66 -7.96 -11.41 -4.00
CA ILE A 66 -8.73 -11.00 -5.17
C ILE A 66 -10.22 -11.37 -5.03
N SER A 67 -10.51 -12.57 -4.51
CA SER A 67 -11.89 -13.05 -4.36
C SER A 67 -12.69 -12.34 -3.27
N THR A 68 -12.02 -11.75 -2.28
CA THR A 68 -12.65 -11.03 -1.17
C THR A 68 -12.68 -9.51 -1.35
N ALA A 69 -11.99 -9.01 -2.38
CA ALA A 69 -11.98 -7.59 -2.69
C ALA A 69 -13.30 -7.12 -3.31
N SER A 70 -13.73 -5.90 -2.97
CA SER A 70 -14.90 -5.27 -3.58
C SER A 70 -14.70 -4.99 -5.07
N ASP A 71 -13.46 -4.75 -5.49
CA ASP A 71 -13.05 -4.58 -6.88
C ASP A 71 -11.90 -5.58 -7.20
N ALA A 72 -12.27 -6.67 -7.89
CA ALA A 72 -11.33 -7.72 -8.27
C ALA A 72 -10.27 -7.23 -9.28
N TRP A 73 -10.63 -6.26 -10.13
CA TRP A 73 -9.70 -5.68 -11.10
C TRP A 73 -8.59 -4.90 -10.41
N PHE A 74 -8.96 -4.00 -9.50
CA PHE A 74 -8.01 -3.25 -8.69
C PHE A 74 -7.12 -4.18 -7.84
N ALA A 75 -7.73 -5.19 -7.17
CA ALA A 75 -6.98 -6.16 -6.38
C ALA A 75 -5.97 -6.96 -7.20
N THR A 76 -6.33 -7.34 -8.43
CA THR A 76 -5.43 -8.06 -9.34
C THR A 76 -4.22 -7.20 -9.70
N TRP A 77 -4.43 -5.94 -10.08
CA TRP A 77 -3.34 -5.01 -10.39
C TRP A 77 -2.47 -4.71 -9.17
N PHE A 78 -3.08 -4.63 -7.99
CA PHE A 78 -2.33 -4.46 -6.74
C PHE A 78 -1.41 -5.66 -6.45
N VAL A 79 -1.89 -6.89 -6.63
CA VAL A 79 -1.09 -8.11 -6.46
C VAL A 79 0.06 -8.16 -7.47
N ILE A 80 -0.23 -7.88 -8.76
CA ILE A 80 0.79 -7.83 -9.82
C ILE A 80 1.82 -6.74 -9.52
N GLY A 81 1.38 -5.54 -9.14
CA GLY A 81 2.26 -4.43 -8.79
C GLY A 81 3.16 -4.74 -7.59
N SER A 82 2.60 -5.37 -6.56
CA SER A 82 3.35 -5.78 -5.37
C SER A 82 4.41 -6.84 -5.70
N ALA A 83 4.05 -7.83 -6.52
CA ALA A 83 5.01 -8.84 -7.00
C ALA A 83 6.10 -8.21 -7.87
N GLY A 84 5.73 -7.28 -8.75
CA GLY A 84 6.66 -6.51 -9.59
C GLY A 84 7.63 -5.66 -8.77
N ALA A 85 7.14 -4.96 -7.75
CA ALA A 85 7.98 -4.19 -6.82
C ALA A 85 8.98 -5.09 -6.08
N MET A 86 8.52 -6.24 -5.58
CA MET A 86 9.39 -7.20 -4.91
C MET A 86 10.48 -7.76 -5.83
N LEU A 87 10.12 -8.06 -7.08
CA LEU A 87 11.08 -8.49 -8.10
C LEU A 87 12.09 -7.37 -8.40
N THR A 88 11.63 -6.15 -8.55
CA THR A 88 12.49 -4.97 -8.81
C THR A 88 13.51 -4.78 -7.68
N PHE A 89 13.09 -4.86 -6.42
CA PHE A 89 14.01 -4.76 -5.29
C PHE A 89 15.02 -5.92 -5.24
N ARG A 90 14.60 -7.14 -5.58
CA ARG A 90 15.53 -8.28 -5.71
C ARG A 90 16.54 -8.08 -6.81
N LEU A 91 16.11 -7.59 -7.96
CA LEU A 91 17.00 -7.29 -9.08
C LEU A 91 17.98 -6.16 -8.73
N ALA A 92 17.51 -5.10 -8.07
CA ALA A 92 18.34 -4.01 -7.56
C ALA A 92 19.39 -4.53 -6.57
N ALA A 93 19.00 -5.37 -5.61
CA ALA A 93 19.93 -5.98 -4.67
C ALA A 93 21.00 -6.83 -5.37
N ALA A 94 20.58 -7.64 -6.36
CA ALA A 94 21.51 -8.43 -7.16
C ALA A 94 22.45 -7.54 -8.01
N ALA A 95 21.96 -6.44 -8.56
CA ALA A 95 22.75 -5.48 -9.31
C ALA A 95 23.78 -4.78 -8.42
N ILE A 96 23.39 -4.36 -7.21
CA ILE A 96 24.28 -3.77 -6.21
C ILE A 96 25.38 -4.77 -5.83
N ALA A 97 25.04 -6.00 -5.50
CA ALA A 97 26.00 -7.04 -5.13
C ALA A 97 26.98 -7.34 -6.29
N LYS A 98 26.46 -7.49 -7.53
CA LYS A 98 27.28 -7.71 -8.72
C LYS A 98 28.14 -6.49 -9.06
N GLY A 99 27.61 -5.29 -8.90
CA GLY A 99 28.34 -4.04 -9.09
C GLY A 99 29.50 -3.93 -8.09
N ALA A 100 29.24 -4.17 -6.81
CA ALA A 100 30.27 -4.19 -5.77
C ALA A 100 31.38 -5.21 -6.03
N ALA A 101 31.02 -6.38 -6.57
CA ALA A 101 32.01 -7.42 -6.93
C ALA A 101 32.93 -7.02 -8.12
N ARG A 102 32.47 -6.13 -9.02
CA ARG A 102 33.24 -5.67 -10.17
C ARG A 102 34.23 -4.55 -9.83
N VAL A 103 34.01 -3.83 -8.74
CA VAL A 103 34.89 -2.72 -8.32
C VAL A 103 36.18 -3.30 -7.76
N LYS A 104 37.24 -3.25 -8.56
CA LYS A 104 38.59 -3.71 -8.18
C LYS A 104 39.52 -2.50 -7.98
N GLY A 105 40.58 -2.68 -7.20
CA GLY A 105 41.64 -1.64 -7.07
C GLY A 105 41.32 -0.51 -6.11
N VAL A 106 40.37 -0.67 -5.20
CA VAL A 106 40.07 0.35 -4.18
C VAL A 106 41.24 0.47 -3.18
N ARG A 107 41.92 1.64 -3.16
CA ARG A 107 43.07 1.90 -2.31
C ARG A 107 42.73 2.13 -0.84
N ARG A 108 41.48 2.52 -0.52
CA ARG A 108 41.00 2.75 0.85
C ARG A 108 40.54 1.45 1.49
N PRO A 109 41.18 0.97 2.59
CA PRO A 109 40.85 -0.30 3.23
C PRO A 109 39.38 -0.39 3.68
N ALA A 110 38.85 0.71 4.23
CA ALA A 110 37.44 0.76 4.69
C ALA A 110 36.44 0.55 3.54
N LEU A 111 36.64 1.19 2.39
CA LEU A 111 35.79 0.99 1.21
C LEU A 111 35.91 -0.42 0.65
N ARG A 112 37.09 -1.01 0.68
CA ARG A 112 37.30 -2.40 0.24
C ARG A 112 36.55 -3.38 1.11
N LEU A 113 36.55 -3.17 2.44
CA LEU A 113 35.80 -3.99 3.39
C LEU A 113 34.29 -3.81 3.21
N ALA A 114 33.81 -2.59 3.02
CA ALA A 114 32.39 -2.31 2.78
C ALA A 114 31.89 -2.99 1.49
N LEU A 115 32.64 -2.84 0.39
CA LEU A 115 32.31 -3.50 -0.89
C LEU A 115 32.34 -5.03 -0.75
N ALA A 116 33.34 -5.58 -0.05
CA ALA A 116 33.42 -7.03 0.20
C ALA A 116 32.21 -7.52 1.01
N GLY A 117 31.74 -6.72 1.99
CA GLY A 117 30.55 -7.02 2.77
C GLY A 117 29.26 -7.10 1.94
N LEU A 118 29.15 -6.33 0.85
CA LEU A 118 27.95 -6.30 0.00
C LEU A 118 27.81 -7.53 -0.90
N HIS A 119 28.91 -8.13 -1.37
CA HIS A 119 28.86 -9.25 -2.32
C HIS A 119 29.31 -10.59 -1.73
N ARG A 120 29.67 -10.64 -0.45
CA ARG A 120 30.07 -11.87 0.23
C ARG A 120 28.90 -12.87 0.20
N PRO A 121 29.15 -14.18 -0.07
CA PRO A 121 28.13 -15.21 0.08
C PRO A 121 27.52 -15.18 1.49
N GLY A 122 26.19 -15.08 1.56
CA GLY A 122 25.46 -14.91 2.83
C GLY A 122 25.32 -13.45 3.31
N ALA A 123 25.78 -12.47 2.55
CA ALA A 123 25.58 -11.05 2.89
C ALA A 123 24.08 -10.71 2.97
N PRO A 124 23.65 -9.89 3.95
CA PRO A 124 22.26 -9.48 4.12
C PRO A 124 21.82 -8.42 3.11
N THR A 125 22.60 -8.16 2.05
CA THR A 125 22.35 -7.09 1.08
C THR A 125 20.94 -7.16 0.50
N ALA A 126 20.45 -8.35 0.13
CA ALA A 126 19.10 -8.50 -0.40
C ALA A 126 18.02 -8.14 0.64
N SER A 127 18.21 -8.55 1.89
CA SER A 127 17.27 -8.25 2.99
C SER A 127 17.24 -6.76 3.29
N VAL A 128 18.43 -6.13 3.34
CA VAL A 128 18.53 -4.68 3.60
C VAL A 128 17.88 -3.87 2.47
N VAL A 129 18.15 -4.21 1.21
CA VAL A 129 17.55 -3.53 0.04
C VAL A 129 16.03 -3.71 0.03
N LEU A 130 15.53 -4.91 0.33
CA LEU A 130 14.10 -5.15 0.44
C LEU A 130 13.46 -4.33 1.57
N SER A 131 14.06 -4.33 2.75
CA SER A 131 13.52 -3.58 3.90
C SER A 131 13.51 -2.07 3.65
N LEU A 132 14.61 -1.53 3.13
CA LEU A 132 14.69 -0.11 2.78
C LEU A 132 13.75 0.24 1.63
N GLY A 133 13.67 -0.61 0.61
CA GLY A 133 12.79 -0.41 -0.53
C GLY A 133 11.32 -0.40 -0.13
N LEU A 134 10.89 -1.37 0.68
CA LEU A 134 9.52 -1.42 1.20
C LEU A 134 9.20 -0.23 2.11
N GLY A 135 10.12 0.11 3.04
CA GLY A 135 9.93 1.26 3.92
C GLY A 135 9.82 2.57 3.15
N LEU A 136 10.69 2.79 2.17
CA LEU A 136 10.65 3.98 1.33
C LEU A 136 9.39 4.01 0.45
N SER A 137 8.99 2.86 -0.11
CA SER A 137 7.74 2.76 -0.89
C SER A 137 6.52 3.14 -0.06
N MET A 138 6.45 2.67 1.20
CA MET A 138 5.37 3.03 2.10
C MET A 138 5.35 4.53 2.39
N LEU A 139 6.52 5.13 2.62
CA LEU A 139 6.65 6.55 2.90
C LEU A 139 6.22 7.40 1.70
N VAL A 140 6.65 7.03 0.49
CA VAL A 140 6.23 7.68 -0.77
C VAL A 140 4.72 7.53 -0.99
N THR A 141 4.16 6.35 -0.72
CA THR A 141 2.72 6.11 -0.86
C THR A 141 1.92 7.03 0.07
N VAL A 142 2.30 7.11 1.35
CA VAL A 142 1.63 7.99 2.32
C VAL A 142 1.73 9.45 1.89
N ALA A 143 2.93 9.91 1.50
CA ALA A 143 3.12 11.29 1.03
C ALA A 143 2.33 11.60 -0.25
N THR A 144 2.19 10.62 -1.16
CA THR A 144 1.39 10.76 -2.38
C THR A 144 -0.10 10.87 -2.06
N ILE A 145 -0.60 10.03 -1.15
CA ILE A 145 -2.00 10.07 -0.71
C ILE A 145 -2.30 11.41 -0.04
N GLU A 146 -1.45 11.85 0.88
CA GLU A 146 -1.59 13.14 1.55
C GLU A 146 -1.60 14.30 0.56
N GLY A 147 -0.65 14.32 -0.37
CA GLY A 147 -0.56 15.36 -1.40
C GLY A 147 -1.77 15.38 -2.34
N ASN A 148 -2.28 14.22 -2.74
CA ASN A 148 -3.47 14.13 -3.59
C ASN A 148 -4.73 14.56 -2.84
N LEU A 149 -4.90 14.09 -1.58
CA LEU A 149 -6.04 14.44 -0.75
C LEU A 149 -6.07 15.95 -0.45
N SER A 150 -4.92 16.54 -0.12
CA SER A 150 -4.81 17.98 0.12
C SER A 150 -5.17 18.80 -1.12
N ARG A 151 -4.74 18.36 -2.31
CA ARG A 151 -5.12 19.01 -3.56
C ARG A 151 -6.61 18.87 -3.85
N GLN A 152 -7.15 17.65 -3.70
CA GLN A 152 -8.57 17.41 -3.94
C GLN A 152 -9.45 18.27 -3.03
N ILE A 153 -9.10 18.38 -1.74
CA ILE A 153 -9.81 19.27 -0.80
C ILE A 153 -9.65 20.74 -1.22
N ALA A 154 -8.45 21.18 -1.63
CA ALA A 154 -8.22 22.55 -2.04
C ALA A 154 -8.95 22.89 -3.36
N ASP A 155 -9.03 21.95 -4.30
CA ASP A 155 -9.69 22.13 -5.59
C ASP A 155 -11.22 22.04 -5.49
N GLU A 156 -11.75 21.24 -4.54
CA GLU A 156 -13.20 21.09 -4.31
C GLU A 156 -13.78 22.18 -3.39
N LEU A 157 -12.95 22.86 -2.60
CA LEU A 157 -13.39 24.04 -1.83
C LEU A 157 -13.31 25.27 -2.74
N PRO A 158 -14.44 25.83 -3.18
CA PRO A 158 -14.42 27.09 -3.92
C PRO A 158 -13.69 28.17 -3.10
N ALA A 159 -12.85 28.96 -3.76
CA ALA A 159 -12.17 30.08 -3.10
C ALA A 159 -13.16 31.03 -2.40
N ASP A 160 -14.40 31.00 -2.88
CA ASP A 160 -15.54 31.79 -2.38
C ASP A 160 -16.54 30.93 -1.57
N ALA A 161 -16.07 29.85 -0.89
CA ALA A 161 -16.95 29.04 -0.06
C ALA A 161 -17.60 29.91 1.03
N PRO A 162 -18.95 29.92 1.15
CA PRO A 162 -19.62 30.74 2.15
C PRO A 162 -19.21 30.31 3.56
N ALA A 163 -18.83 31.28 4.37
CA ALA A 163 -18.43 31.06 5.75
C ALA A 163 -19.62 30.64 6.64
N PHE A 164 -20.84 30.98 6.25
CA PHE A 164 -22.08 30.68 6.97
C PHE A 164 -23.15 30.20 6.01
N PHE A 165 -23.92 29.21 6.44
CA PHE A 165 -25.11 28.72 5.77
C PHE A 165 -26.32 28.93 6.68
N PHE A 166 -27.34 29.57 6.12
CA PHE A 166 -28.62 29.73 6.76
C PHE A 166 -29.65 28.88 6.02
N VAL A 167 -30.46 28.14 6.74
CA VAL A 167 -31.47 27.23 6.18
C VAL A 167 -32.87 27.57 6.76
N ASP A 168 -33.89 27.14 6.03
CA ASP A 168 -35.29 27.36 6.42
C ASP A 168 -35.75 28.84 6.47
N ILE A 169 -35.16 29.72 5.70
CA ILE A 169 -35.66 31.09 5.50
C ILE A 169 -36.87 31.01 4.58
N GLN A 170 -38.01 31.50 5.08
CA GLN A 170 -39.26 31.50 4.31
C GLN A 170 -39.21 32.59 3.19
N PRO A 171 -39.95 32.41 2.09
CA PRO A 171 -39.92 33.37 0.97
C PRO A 171 -40.22 34.82 1.37
N ASP A 172 -41.06 35.03 2.35
CA ASP A 172 -41.41 36.35 2.90
C ASP A 172 -40.33 36.96 3.80
N GLN A 173 -39.38 36.16 4.23
CA GLN A 173 -38.28 36.58 5.11
C GLN A 173 -36.98 36.87 4.34
N ILE A 174 -36.88 36.50 3.06
CA ILE A 174 -35.65 36.61 2.28
C ILE A 174 -35.21 38.08 2.16
N GLU A 175 -36.09 38.97 1.74
CA GLU A 175 -35.75 40.37 1.51
C GLU A 175 -35.36 41.11 2.82
N PRO A 176 -36.05 40.95 3.94
CA PRO A 176 -35.61 41.48 5.25
C PRO A 176 -34.28 40.89 5.71
N PHE A 177 -34.05 39.60 5.46
CA PHE A 177 -32.82 38.89 5.85
C PHE A 177 -31.61 39.39 5.05
N GLU A 178 -31.73 39.49 3.74
CA GLU A 178 -30.69 40.04 2.88
C GLU A 178 -30.30 41.47 3.27
N GLY A 179 -31.31 42.29 3.64
CA GLY A 179 -31.05 43.63 4.12
C GLY A 179 -30.24 43.67 5.42
N ILE A 180 -30.49 42.72 6.35
CA ILE A 180 -29.74 42.60 7.58
C ILE A 180 -28.30 42.14 7.29
N VAL A 181 -28.14 41.13 6.44
CA VAL A 181 -26.85 40.56 6.10
C VAL A 181 -25.97 41.58 5.36
N ALA A 182 -26.54 42.34 4.46
CA ALA A 182 -25.81 43.39 3.74
C ALA A 182 -25.34 44.54 4.64
N ALA A 183 -25.98 44.74 5.81
CA ALA A 183 -25.58 45.76 6.75
C ALA A 183 -24.43 45.29 7.70
N VAL A 184 -24.04 44.00 7.68
CA VAL A 184 -22.99 43.47 8.52
C VAL A 184 -21.62 43.77 7.92
N PRO A 185 -20.71 44.46 8.61
CA PRO A 185 -19.36 44.73 8.11
C PRO A 185 -18.57 43.40 7.91
N GLY A 186 -17.96 43.24 6.73
CA GLY A 186 -17.16 42.04 6.40
C GLY A 186 -17.92 40.95 5.66
N VAL A 187 -19.16 41.20 5.27
CA VAL A 187 -19.93 40.35 4.36
C VAL A 187 -19.74 40.88 2.95
N ASP A 188 -18.97 40.14 2.16
CA ASP A 188 -18.68 40.55 0.77
C ASP A 188 -19.74 40.04 -0.22
N ARG A 189 -20.40 38.91 0.09
CA ARG A 189 -21.39 38.29 -0.80
C ARG A 189 -22.40 37.47 0.00
N SER A 190 -23.68 37.57 -0.36
CA SER A 190 -24.73 36.65 0.03
C SER A 190 -25.38 36.05 -1.22
N GLU A 191 -25.76 34.77 -1.16
CA GLU A 191 -26.43 34.09 -2.26
C GLU A 191 -27.61 33.29 -1.70
N ALA A 192 -28.81 33.59 -2.21
CA ALA A 192 -30.01 32.84 -1.83
C ALA A 192 -30.28 31.76 -2.88
N VAL A 193 -30.28 30.51 -2.43
CA VAL A 193 -30.58 29.36 -3.30
C VAL A 193 -31.91 28.74 -2.85
N PRO A 194 -32.92 28.65 -3.74
CA PRO A 194 -34.19 28.05 -3.42
C PRO A 194 -34.02 26.55 -3.16
N MET A 195 -34.48 26.07 -2.00
CA MET A 195 -34.47 24.66 -1.64
C MET A 195 -35.88 24.09 -1.70
N LEU A 196 -36.08 23.06 -2.51
CA LEU A 196 -37.33 22.33 -2.57
C LEU A 196 -37.17 20.98 -1.87
N ARG A 197 -38.00 20.75 -0.84
CA ARG A 197 -38.10 19.41 -0.21
C ARG A 197 -39.17 18.60 -0.97
N GLY A 198 -38.73 17.59 -1.69
CA GLY A 198 -39.62 16.68 -2.43
C GLY A 198 -39.23 15.22 -2.20
N ARG A 199 -40.20 14.35 -2.38
CA ARG A 199 -39.96 12.91 -2.46
C ARG A 199 -40.07 12.48 -3.92
N ILE A 200 -39.06 11.77 -4.39
CA ILE A 200 -39.10 11.17 -5.72
C ILE A 200 -40.21 10.11 -5.72
N THR A 201 -41.22 10.30 -6.54
CA THR A 201 -42.37 9.36 -6.67
C THR A 201 -42.19 8.43 -7.86
N ALA A 202 -41.50 8.88 -8.92
CA ALA A 202 -41.21 8.07 -10.10
C ALA A 202 -39.93 8.57 -10.77
N ILE A 203 -39.18 7.67 -11.41
CA ILE A 203 -38.01 7.94 -12.25
C ILE A 203 -38.33 7.36 -13.62
N ASP A 204 -38.31 8.18 -14.66
CA ASP A 204 -38.64 7.77 -16.04
C ASP A 204 -39.98 6.98 -16.17
N GLY A 205 -40.98 7.40 -15.41
CA GLY A 205 -42.27 6.75 -15.39
C GLY A 205 -42.39 5.47 -14.54
N THR A 206 -41.27 5.03 -13.95
CA THR A 206 -41.27 3.88 -13.03
C THR A 206 -41.43 4.37 -11.58
N PRO A 207 -42.38 3.82 -10.80
CA PRO A 207 -42.53 4.20 -9.40
C PRO A 207 -41.21 4.01 -8.63
N ALA A 208 -40.82 5.00 -7.79
CA ALA A 208 -39.57 4.96 -7.05
C ALA A 208 -39.41 3.77 -6.07
N ALA A 209 -40.51 3.07 -5.75
CA ALA A 209 -40.48 1.82 -4.96
C ALA A 209 -40.10 0.58 -5.79
N GLN A 210 -40.00 0.71 -7.12
CA GLN A 210 -39.70 -0.39 -8.06
C GLN A 210 -38.44 -0.10 -8.90
N ALA A 211 -37.81 1.10 -8.73
CA ALA A 211 -36.55 1.50 -9.31
C ALA A 211 -35.43 1.31 -8.29
#